data_6ed15f2613e6fdb50d16a23e6baeff59
#
_entry.id   6ed15f2613e6fdb50d16a23e6baeff59
#
_cell.length_a   1.000
_cell.length_b   1.000
_cell.length_c   1.000
_cell.angle_alpha   90.00
_cell.angle_beta   90.00
_cell.angle_gamma   90.00
#
_symmetry.space_group_name_H-M   'P 1'
#
loop_
_entity.id
_entity.type
_entity.pdbx_description
1 polymer ?
#
loop_
_entity_poly.entity_id
_entity_poly.type
_entity_poly.pdbx_seq_one_letter_code
_entity_poly.pdbx_strand_id
1 'polypeptide(L)'
;MELRQLVYFDAVVRHGGFTRAAEQLHVAQPGISAQIRQLEAELGVALLARTTRQVRLTDAGERFLTRTRRILDELDAGRADMARLTGVLTGRVRIGTVEALDPFDLPAALAAFHDRYPGVEVILRPSPVGQQLLDDLDAYEIDLALGPTPPGLPDRFTTLPLFREEIVVITGVDHHLDAHRGIWFAALRDERFVSFPPGTGLRRILDTAAAPADFVPRVPYESTSLTQIRDLVSHGLGIALVPTSVATAPGRPVTTHSVHPDPIQRAIALTHRRDPPLPPAAQACRELLQRWPTAQPAHTNSDV
;
A
#
# COMPACT_ATOMS: atom_id res chain seq x y z
N MET A 1 18.41 -11.15 -26.99
CA MET A 1 17.72 -10.96 -25.69
C MET A 1 16.89 -12.20 -25.40
N GLU A 2 17.11 -12.83 -24.26
CA GLU A 2 16.45 -14.07 -23.82
C GLU A 2 15.58 -13.81 -22.59
N LEU A 3 14.50 -14.57 -22.46
CA LEU A 3 13.60 -14.46 -21.28
C LEU A 3 14.34 -14.65 -19.96
N ARG A 4 15.31 -15.55 -19.92
CA ARG A 4 16.14 -15.80 -18.74
C ARG A 4 16.92 -14.54 -18.28
N GLN A 5 17.38 -13.72 -19.22
CA GLN A 5 18.07 -12.46 -18.91
C GLN A 5 17.12 -11.45 -18.24
N LEU A 6 15.86 -11.39 -18.68
CA LEU A 6 14.82 -10.56 -18.06
C LEU A 6 14.52 -11.03 -16.63
N VAL A 7 14.35 -12.34 -16.42
CA VAL A 7 14.16 -12.93 -15.08
C VAL A 7 15.33 -12.58 -14.15
N TYR A 8 16.56 -12.71 -14.63
CA TYR A 8 17.75 -12.41 -13.83
C TYR A 8 17.87 -10.91 -13.52
N PHE A 9 17.55 -10.04 -14.48
CA PHE A 9 17.57 -8.61 -14.27
C PHE A 9 16.55 -8.18 -13.20
N ASP A 10 15.29 -8.60 -13.31
CA ASP A 10 14.26 -8.33 -12.29
C ASP A 10 14.67 -8.88 -10.92
N ALA A 11 15.18 -10.11 -10.85
CA ALA A 11 15.62 -10.70 -9.60
C ALA A 11 16.77 -9.92 -8.92
N VAL A 12 17.77 -9.45 -9.68
CA VAL A 12 18.87 -8.66 -9.14
C VAL A 12 18.38 -7.34 -8.56
N VAL A 13 17.44 -6.68 -9.22
CA VAL A 13 16.83 -5.44 -8.72
C VAL A 13 15.99 -5.72 -7.47
N ARG A 14 15.11 -6.71 -7.54
CA ARG A 14 14.17 -7.08 -6.46
C ARG A 14 14.88 -7.45 -5.16
N HIS A 15 15.97 -8.23 -5.26
CA HIS A 15 16.75 -8.69 -4.10
C HIS A 15 17.91 -7.74 -3.75
N GLY A 16 18.09 -6.65 -4.49
CA GLY A 16 19.08 -5.62 -4.23
C GLY A 16 20.53 -6.10 -4.39
N GLY A 17 20.79 -7.16 -5.20
CA GLY A 17 22.14 -7.64 -5.47
C GLY A 17 22.21 -8.99 -6.12
N PHE A 18 23.36 -9.22 -6.80
CA PHE A 18 23.61 -10.43 -7.57
C PHE A 18 23.65 -11.72 -6.74
N THR A 19 24.26 -11.67 -5.55
CA THR A 19 24.40 -12.84 -4.67
C THR A 19 23.03 -13.30 -4.17
N ARG A 20 22.22 -12.38 -3.63
CA ARG A 20 20.88 -12.69 -3.14
C ARG A 20 19.94 -13.16 -4.25
N ALA A 21 20.05 -12.57 -5.45
CA ALA A 21 19.29 -13.04 -6.61
C ALA A 21 19.70 -14.47 -7.02
N ALA A 22 21.00 -14.78 -6.96
CA ALA A 22 21.52 -16.11 -7.28
C ALA A 22 21.04 -17.19 -6.29
N GLU A 23 21.06 -16.88 -5.00
CA GLU A 23 20.52 -17.73 -3.94
C GLU A 23 19.02 -18.00 -4.16
N GLN A 24 18.25 -16.97 -4.44
CA GLN A 24 16.80 -17.08 -4.67
C GLN A 24 16.44 -17.87 -5.92
N LEU A 25 17.25 -17.77 -6.97
CA LEU A 25 17.03 -18.47 -8.23
C LEU A 25 17.74 -19.83 -8.28
N HIS A 26 18.44 -20.21 -7.22
CA HIS A 26 19.21 -21.45 -7.12
C HIS A 26 20.22 -21.63 -8.27
N VAL A 27 20.94 -20.56 -8.62
CA VAL A 27 21.97 -20.54 -9.67
C VAL A 27 23.28 -19.93 -9.17
N ALA A 28 24.36 -20.13 -9.91
CA ALA A 28 25.64 -19.53 -9.57
C ALA A 28 25.66 -18.02 -9.92
N GLN A 29 26.10 -17.17 -9.00
CA GLN A 29 26.17 -15.71 -9.18
C GLN A 29 26.94 -15.28 -10.44
N PRO A 30 28.10 -15.90 -10.83
CA PRO A 30 28.79 -15.54 -12.06
C PRO A 30 27.92 -15.69 -13.31
N GLY A 31 27.00 -16.67 -13.32
CA GLY A 31 26.05 -16.90 -14.40
C GLY A 31 25.09 -15.72 -14.59
N ILE A 32 24.48 -15.24 -13.49
CA ILE A 32 23.60 -14.05 -13.53
C ILE A 32 24.39 -12.83 -14.03
N SER A 33 25.59 -12.60 -13.47
CA SER A 33 26.42 -11.46 -13.86
C SER A 33 26.81 -11.49 -15.34
N ALA A 34 27.11 -12.66 -15.89
CA ALA A 34 27.43 -12.82 -17.32
C ALA A 34 26.20 -12.52 -18.20
N GLN A 35 25.03 -13.04 -17.82
CA GLN A 35 23.79 -12.85 -18.59
C GLN A 35 23.33 -11.38 -18.59
N ILE A 36 23.46 -10.68 -17.48
CA ILE A 36 23.14 -9.23 -17.43
C ILE A 36 24.13 -8.42 -18.26
N ARG A 37 25.44 -8.71 -18.20
CA ARG A 37 26.41 -8.04 -19.09
C ARG A 37 26.11 -8.29 -20.57
N GLN A 38 25.68 -9.47 -20.93
CA GLN A 38 25.28 -9.78 -22.30
C GLN A 38 24.04 -9.00 -22.70
N LEU A 39 23.04 -8.88 -21.82
CA LEU A 39 21.83 -8.06 -22.02
C LEU A 39 22.20 -6.59 -22.23
N GLU A 40 23.05 -6.03 -21.35
CA GLU A 40 23.53 -4.63 -21.47
C GLU A 40 24.29 -4.39 -22.77
N ALA A 41 25.14 -5.34 -23.16
CA ALA A 41 25.88 -5.26 -24.43
C ALA A 41 24.96 -5.31 -25.66
N GLU A 42 23.93 -6.14 -25.64
CA GLU A 42 22.94 -6.22 -26.72
C GLU A 42 22.09 -4.96 -26.82
N LEU A 43 21.71 -4.36 -25.68
CA LEU A 43 20.94 -3.11 -25.61
C LEU A 43 21.81 -1.87 -25.88
N GLY A 44 23.14 -1.99 -25.81
CA GLY A 44 24.07 -0.89 -25.98
C GLY A 44 24.08 0.12 -24.83
N VAL A 45 23.46 -0.19 -23.70
CA VAL A 45 23.37 0.69 -22.54
C VAL A 45 23.52 -0.11 -21.24
N ALA A 46 24.12 0.52 -20.21
CA ALA A 46 24.15 -0.06 -18.88
C ALA A 46 22.77 0.10 -18.20
N LEU A 47 22.26 -0.99 -17.65
CA LEU A 47 21.01 -1.01 -16.89
C LEU A 47 21.28 -0.85 -15.39
N LEU A 48 22.43 -1.32 -14.92
CA LEU A 48 22.84 -1.28 -13.52
C LEU A 48 24.05 -0.39 -13.31
N ALA A 49 23.96 0.53 -12.36
CA ALA A 49 25.12 1.30 -11.91
C ALA A 49 25.98 0.41 -10.99
N ARG A 50 27.25 0.22 -11.38
CA ARG A 50 28.21 -0.60 -10.62
C ARG A 50 28.81 0.21 -9.49
N THR A 51 28.19 0.15 -8.30
CA THR A 51 28.81 0.57 -7.06
C THR A 51 29.24 -0.65 -6.25
N THR A 52 30.36 -0.55 -5.50
CA THR A 52 30.96 -1.67 -4.77
C THR A 52 30.10 -2.21 -3.62
N ARG A 53 29.01 -1.54 -3.26
CA ARG A 53 28.19 -1.89 -2.08
C ARG A 53 26.71 -2.11 -2.34
N GLN A 54 26.14 -1.58 -3.42
CA GLN A 54 24.71 -1.72 -3.73
C GLN A 54 24.48 -1.73 -5.25
N VAL A 55 23.52 -2.53 -5.68
CA VAL A 55 23.01 -2.46 -7.06
C VAL A 55 22.02 -1.30 -7.12
N ARG A 56 22.25 -0.39 -8.04
CA ARG A 56 21.31 0.70 -8.37
C ARG A 56 20.96 0.63 -9.84
N LEU A 57 19.76 1.02 -10.18
CA LEU A 57 19.35 1.18 -11.57
C LEU A 57 19.97 2.47 -12.15
N THR A 58 20.23 2.44 -13.46
CA THR A 58 20.39 3.65 -14.26
C THR A 58 19.01 4.12 -14.74
N ASP A 59 18.89 5.33 -15.29
CA ASP A 59 17.64 5.80 -15.92
C ASP A 59 17.15 4.83 -17.01
N ALA A 60 18.09 4.26 -17.79
CA ALA A 60 17.78 3.21 -18.77
C ALA A 60 17.28 1.93 -18.07
N GLY A 61 17.90 1.57 -16.94
CA GLY A 61 17.51 0.43 -16.13
C GLY A 61 16.11 0.56 -15.57
N GLU A 62 15.72 1.72 -15.05
CA GLU A 62 14.36 1.97 -14.54
C GLU A 62 13.30 1.81 -15.64
N ARG A 63 13.54 2.43 -16.78
CA ARG A 63 12.64 2.32 -17.95
C ARG A 63 12.55 0.87 -18.45
N PHE A 64 13.67 0.18 -18.49
CA PHE A 64 13.73 -1.21 -18.97
C PHE A 64 13.10 -2.17 -17.96
N LEU A 65 13.23 -1.92 -16.65
CA LEU A 65 12.63 -2.74 -15.60
C LEU A 65 11.10 -2.79 -15.72
N THR A 66 10.46 -1.65 -15.93
CA THR A 66 9.00 -1.58 -16.15
C THR A 66 8.58 -2.43 -17.35
N ARG A 67 9.34 -2.39 -18.46
CA ARG A 67 9.08 -3.23 -19.64
C ARG A 67 9.34 -4.71 -19.36
N THR A 68 10.41 -5.01 -18.65
CA THR A 68 10.75 -6.39 -18.24
C THR A 68 9.62 -7.01 -17.43
N ARG A 69 9.12 -6.32 -16.42
CA ARG A 69 8.03 -6.81 -15.58
C ARG A 69 6.75 -7.05 -16.38
N ARG A 70 6.40 -6.11 -17.26
CA ARG A 70 5.26 -6.29 -18.15
C ARG A 70 5.38 -7.55 -19.02
N ILE A 71 6.55 -7.84 -19.58
CA ILE A 71 6.79 -9.05 -20.36
C ILE A 71 6.64 -10.30 -19.51
N LEU A 72 7.18 -10.29 -18.28
CA LEU A 72 7.08 -11.42 -17.37
C LEU A 72 5.64 -11.64 -16.90
N ASP A 73 4.90 -10.57 -16.62
CA ASP A 73 3.48 -10.64 -16.26
C ASP A 73 2.62 -11.22 -17.40
N GLU A 74 2.86 -10.82 -18.67
CA GLU A 74 2.18 -11.37 -19.84
C GLU A 74 2.48 -12.86 -20.05
N LEU A 75 3.72 -13.28 -19.79
CA LEU A 75 4.08 -14.69 -19.84
C LEU A 75 3.33 -15.50 -18.78
N ASP A 76 3.27 -14.99 -17.55
CA ASP A 76 2.55 -15.64 -16.46
C ASP A 76 1.04 -15.64 -16.69
N ALA A 77 0.48 -14.58 -17.30
CA ALA A 77 -0.91 -14.53 -17.72
C ALA A 77 -1.22 -15.61 -18.78
N GLY A 78 -0.36 -15.76 -19.79
CA GLY A 78 -0.54 -16.81 -20.81
C GLY A 78 -0.48 -18.23 -20.22
N ARG A 79 0.40 -18.48 -19.23
CA ARG A 79 0.44 -19.76 -18.51
C ARG A 79 -0.84 -20.00 -17.71
N ALA A 80 -1.33 -18.96 -17.02
CA ALA A 80 -2.56 -19.05 -16.24
C ALA A 80 -3.79 -19.28 -17.12
N ASP A 81 -3.85 -18.68 -18.32
CA ASP A 81 -4.92 -18.95 -19.29
C ASP A 81 -4.95 -20.42 -19.72
N MET A 82 -3.79 -21.01 -19.98
CA MET A 82 -3.70 -22.44 -20.30
C MET A 82 -4.13 -23.32 -19.13
N ALA A 83 -3.73 -22.98 -17.92
CA ALA A 83 -4.15 -23.67 -16.70
C ALA A 83 -5.68 -23.58 -16.49
N ARG A 84 -6.32 -22.45 -16.80
CA ARG A 84 -7.80 -22.33 -16.75
C ARG A 84 -8.52 -23.30 -17.67
N LEU A 85 -7.96 -23.64 -18.83
CA LEU A 85 -8.54 -24.64 -19.74
C LEU A 85 -8.55 -26.05 -19.11
N THR A 86 -7.67 -26.31 -18.15
CA THR A 86 -7.64 -27.56 -17.36
C THR A 86 -8.44 -27.48 -16.06
N GLY A 87 -9.17 -26.37 -15.83
CA GLY A 87 -10.02 -26.16 -14.65
C GLY A 87 -9.27 -25.72 -13.38
N VAL A 88 -7.96 -25.47 -13.46
CA VAL A 88 -7.14 -25.07 -12.31
C VAL A 88 -6.64 -23.62 -12.51
N LEU A 89 -7.04 -22.73 -11.62
CA LEU A 89 -6.46 -21.38 -11.57
C LEU A 89 -5.14 -21.42 -10.80
N THR A 90 -4.08 -20.98 -11.45
CA THR A 90 -2.74 -20.86 -10.86
C THR A 90 -2.15 -19.48 -11.15
N GLY A 91 -1.05 -19.15 -10.52
CA GLY A 91 -0.33 -17.90 -10.74
C GLY A 91 -0.07 -17.15 -9.44
N ARG A 92 0.18 -15.85 -9.57
CA ARG A 92 0.51 -14.97 -8.44
C ARG A 92 -0.34 -13.72 -8.49
N VAL A 93 -0.71 -13.21 -7.31
CA VAL A 93 -1.37 -11.90 -7.12
C VAL A 93 -0.57 -11.08 -6.12
N ARG A 94 -0.15 -9.89 -6.52
CA ARG A 94 0.58 -8.94 -5.69
C ARG A 94 -0.38 -7.82 -5.29
N ILE A 95 -0.64 -7.67 -3.99
CA ILE A 95 -1.59 -6.70 -3.45
C ILE A 95 -0.84 -5.69 -2.60
N GLY A 96 -0.85 -4.44 -3.03
CA GLY A 96 -0.40 -3.32 -2.21
C GLY A 96 -1.53 -2.86 -1.28
N THR A 97 -1.23 -2.59 -0.01
CA THR A 97 -2.25 -2.20 0.96
C THR A 97 -1.75 -1.20 1.97
N VAL A 98 -2.63 -0.30 2.43
CA VAL A 98 -2.38 0.52 3.60
C VAL A 98 -2.55 -0.30 4.88
N GLU A 99 -2.03 0.20 6.01
CA GLU A 99 -2.00 -0.52 7.29
C GLU A 99 -3.41 -0.77 7.86
N ALA A 100 -4.32 0.22 7.75
CA ALA A 100 -5.68 0.11 8.29
C ALA A 100 -6.70 0.03 7.14
N LEU A 101 -7.47 -1.06 7.14
CA LEU A 101 -8.52 -1.34 6.15
C LEU A 101 -9.89 -1.63 6.77
N ASP A 102 -10.04 -1.54 8.11
CA ASP A 102 -11.37 -1.72 8.71
C ASP A 102 -12.37 -0.69 8.16
N PRO A 103 -13.61 -1.09 7.93
CA PRO A 103 -14.24 -2.37 8.31
C PRO A 103 -14.10 -3.49 7.26
N PHE A 104 -13.13 -3.44 6.37
CA PHE A 104 -12.90 -4.46 5.35
C PHE A 104 -11.94 -5.54 5.89
N ASP A 105 -12.49 -6.74 6.14
CA ASP A 105 -11.70 -7.88 6.62
C ASP A 105 -10.92 -8.55 5.47
N LEU A 106 -9.77 -7.94 5.12
CA LEU A 106 -8.88 -8.47 4.09
C LEU A 106 -8.35 -9.89 4.42
N PRO A 107 -7.93 -10.21 5.65
CA PRO A 107 -7.53 -11.57 6.01
C PRO A 107 -8.60 -12.62 5.72
N ALA A 108 -9.86 -12.40 6.13
CA ALA A 108 -10.95 -13.32 5.86
C ALA A 108 -11.26 -13.44 4.37
N ALA A 109 -11.20 -12.34 3.61
CA ALA A 109 -11.36 -12.35 2.16
C ALA A 109 -10.29 -13.20 1.48
N LEU A 110 -9.03 -13.07 1.92
CA LEU A 110 -7.90 -13.83 1.36
C LEU A 110 -7.95 -15.30 1.76
N ALA A 111 -8.43 -15.64 2.95
CA ALA A 111 -8.69 -17.03 3.35
C ALA A 111 -9.71 -17.69 2.41
N ALA A 112 -10.85 -17.04 2.17
CA ALA A 112 -11.85 -17.54 1.23
C ALA A 112 -11.34 -17.61 -0.22
N PHE A 113 -10.46 -16.70 -0.62
CA PHE A 113 -9.79 -16.74 -1.91
C PHE A 113 -8.88 -17.96 -2.02
N HIS A 114 -8.08 -18.22 -0.99
CA HIS A 114 -7.16 -19.37 -0.95
C HIS A 114 -7.92 -20.71 -0.99
N ASP A 115 -9.00 -20.84 -0.20
CA ASP A 115 -9.84 -22.04 -0.21
C ASP A 115 -10.40 -22.35 -1.61
N ARG A 116 -10.76 -21.31 -2.34
CA ARG A 116 -11.29 -21.44 -3.71
C ARG A 116 -10.22 -21.68 -4.77
N TYR A 117 -9.02 -21.11 -4.58
CA TYR A 117 -7.93 -21.12 -5.55
C TYR A 117 -6.58 -21.44 -4.89
N PRO A 118 -6.40 -22.67 -4.36
CA PRO A 118 -5.21 -23.04 -3.59
C PRO A 118 -3.90 -23.02 -4.41
N GLY A 119 -4.01 -23.02 -5.74
CA GLY A 119 -2.85 -22.90 -6.64
C GLY A 119 -2.37 -21.46 -6.90
N VAL A 120 -3.03 -20.44 -6.29
CA VAL A 120 -2.65 -19.04 -6.45
C VAL A 120 -1.82 -18.57 -5.26
N GLU A 121 -0.63 -18.04 -5.52
CA GLU A 121 0.21 -17.37 -4.53
C GLU A 121 -0.28 -15.92 -4.33
N VAL A 122 -0.47 -15.48 -3.09
CA VAL A 122 -0.81 -14.09 -2.76
C VAL A 122 0.34 -13.44 -2.01
N ILE A 123 0.79 -12.28 -2.50
CA ILE A 123 1.85 -11.48 -1.89
C ILE A 123 1.27 -10.15 -1.45
N LEU A 124 1.30 -9.86 -0.15
CA LEU A 124 0.93 -8.57 0.40
C LEU A 124 2.15 -7.65 0.48
N ARG A 125 1.99 -6.42 0.03
CA ARG A 125 2.98 -5.34 0.13
C ARG A 125 2.39 -4.17 0.90
N PRO A 126 2.72 -3.99 2.16
CA PRO A 126 2.26 -2.84 2.92
C PRO A 126 2.91 -1.56 2.42
N SER A 127 2.14 -0.50 2.29
CA SER A 127 2.62 0.84 1.95
C SER A 127 1.96 1.89 2.84
N PRO A 128 2.74 2.71 3.56
CA PRO A 128 2.19 3.81 4.35
C PRO A 128 1.77 5.00 3.48
N VAL A 129 2.12 5.00 2.19
CA VAL A 129 1.93 6.12 1.28
C VAL A 129 1.00 5.72 0.14
N GLY A 130 -0.20 6.32 0.06
CA GLY A 130 -1.15 6.02 -1.01
C GLY A 130 -0.61 6.30 -2.43
N GLN A 131 0.24 7.34 -2.60
CA GLN A 131 0.89 7.60 -3.88
C GLN A 131 1.83 6.47 -4.27
N GLN A 132 2.57 5.89 -3.33
CA GLN A 132 3.46 4.75 -3.59
C GLN A 132 2.70 3.55 -4.16
N LEU A 133 1.45 3.32 -3.73
CA LEU A 133 0.61 2.25 -4.30
C LEU A 133 0.35 2.46 -5.80
N LEU A 134 0.17 3.71 -6.24
CA LEU A 134 -0.02 4.03 -7.66
C LEU A 134 1.29 3.89 -8.44
N ASP A 135 2.41 4.33 -7.86
CA ASP A 135 3.73 4.18 -8.45
C ASP A 135 4.10 2.69 -8.59
N ASP A 136 3.77 1.87 -7.58
CA ASP A 136 3.98 0.42 -7.59
C ASP A 136 3.08 -0.27 -8.64
N LEU A 137 1.85 0.20 -8.85
CA LEU A 137 0.99 -0.25 -9.96
C LEU A 137 1.64 0.08 -11.31
N ASP A 138 2.10 1.31 -11.51
CA ASP A 138 2.76 1.75 -12.76
C ASP A 138 4.07 0.99 -13.01
N ALA A 139 4.80 0.66 -11.95
CA ALA A 139 6.06 -0.10 -12.02
C ALA A 139 5.85 -1.62 -12.14
N TYR A 140 4.61 -2.11 -12.20
CA TYR A 140 4.29 -3.55 -12.19
C TYR A 140 4.84 -4.29 -10.98
N GLU A 141 4.98 -3.60 -9.83
CA GLU A 141 5.35 -4.20 -8.54
C GLU A 141 4.15 -4.87 -7.86
N ILE A 142 2.96 -4.31 -8.08
CA ILE A 142 1.68 -4.84 -7.59
C ILE A 142 0.65 -4.90 -8.72
N ASP A 143 -0.34 -5.77 -8.55
CA ASP A 143 -1.46 -5.96 -9.48
C ASP A 143 -2.71 -5.20 -9.01
N LEU A 144 -2.95 -5.21 -7.71
CA LEU A 144 -4.07 -4.58 -7.03
C LEU A 144 -3.56 -3.67 -5.91
N ALA A 145 -4.18 -2.51 -5.72
CA ALA A 145 -3.91 -1.60 -4.63
C ALA A 145 -5.17 -1.40 -3.79
N LEU A 146 -5.09 -1.61 -2.48
CA LEU A 146 -6.12 -1.34 -1.49
C LEU A 146 -5.71 -0.13 -0.66
N GLY A 147 -6.34 1.01 -0.90
CA GLY A 147 -5.95 2.23 -0.22
C GLY A 147 -6.78 3.45 -0.62
N PRO A 148 -6.41 4.62 -0.07
CA PRO A 148 -7.10 5.85 -0.40
C PRO A 148 -6.85 6.25 -1.86
N THR A 149 -7.92 6.66 -2.54
CA THR A 149 -7.84 7.18 -3.90
C THR A 149 -7.52 8.68 -3.86
N PRO A 150 -6.42 9.14 -4.46
CA PRO A 150 -6.15 10.56 -4.56
C PRO A 150 -7.14 11.25 -5.52
N PRO A 151 -7.45 12.54 -5.33
CA PRO A 151 -8.20 13.31 -6.31
C PRO A 151 -7.39 13.41 -7.61
N GLY A 152 -8.10 13.36 -8.76
CA GLY A 152 -7.47 13.45 -10.08
C GLY A 152 -6.69 12.19 -10.49
N LEU A 153 -7.19 11.02 -10.10
CA LEU A 153 -6.57 9.75 -10.50
C LEU A 153 -6.44 9.67 -12.03
N PRO A 154 -5.24 9.35 -12.57
CA PRO A 154 -5.04 9.22 -14.01
C PRO A 154 -5.91 8.12 -14.65
N ASP A 155 -6.35 8.36 -15.89
CA ASP A 155 -7.25 7.46 -16.65
C ASP A 155 -6.69 6.05 -16.90
N ARG A 156 -5.38 5.86 -16.74
CA ARG A 156 -4.73 4.55 -16.84
C ARG A 156 -5.05 3.60 -15.68
N PHE A 157 -5.69 4.10 -14.63
CA PHE A 157 -6.17 3.30 -13.51
C PHE A 157 -7.69 3.15 -13.53
N THR A 158 -8.15 2.06 -12.94
CA THR A 158 -9.57 1.81 -12.64
C THR A 158 -9.69 1.66 -11.14
N THR A 159 -10.68 2.32 -10.54
CA THR A 159 -10.99 2.22 -9.11
C THR A 159 -12.37 1.66 -8.87
N LEU A 160 -12.47 0.81 -7.86
CA LEU A 160 -13.71 0.26 -7.32
C LEU A 160 -13.81 0.72 -5.87
N PRO A 161 -14.75 1.62 -5.52
CA PRO A 161 -14.96 2.03 -4.14
C PRO A 161 -15.31 0.81 -3.27
N LEU A 162 -14.68 0.72 -2.09
CA LEU A 162 -14.95 -0.34 -1.10
C LEU A 162 -15.74 0.22 0.08
N PHE A 163 -15.20 1.22 0.77
CA PHE A 163 -15.84 1.84 1.93
C PHE A 163 -15.33 3.27 2.17
N ARG A 164 -15.99 3.95 3.10
CA ARG A 164 -15.52 5.22 3.66
C ARG A 164 -15.28 5.03 5.15
N GLU A 165 -14.26 5.68 5.67
CA GLU A 165 -13.95 5.69 7.09
C GLU A 165 -13.74 7.12 7.59
N GLU A 166 -14.05 7.34 8.85
CA GLU A 166 -13.77 8.61 9.52
C GLU A 166 -12.34 8.63 10.04
N ILE A 167 -11.69 9.77 9.89
CA ILE A 167 -10.43 10.11 10.52
C ILE A 167 -10.73 10.96 11.74
N VAL A 168 -10.37 10.45 12.91
CA VAL A 168 -10.64 11.06 14.20
C VAL A 168 -9.36 11.58 14.85
N VAL A 169 -9.50 12.54 15.77
CA VAL A 169 -8.41 12.95 16.66
C VAL A 169 -8.38 12.01 17.85
N ILE A 170 -7.22 11.49 18.19
CA ILE A 170 -7.01 10.72 19.42
C ILE A 170 -6.11 11.49 20.39
N THR A 171 -6.41 11.37 21.69
CA THR A 171 -5.63 11.96 22.80
C THR A 171 -5.38 10.91 23.89
N GLY A 172 -4.42 11.14 24.75
CA GLY A 172 -4.31 10.38 25.99
C GLY A 172 -5.54 10.62 26.88
N VAL A 173 -5.88 9.67 27.75
CA VAL A 173 -7.09 9.74 28.62
C VAL A 173 -7.08 10.91 29.60
N ASP A 174 -5.90 11.39 30.01
CA ASP A 174 -5.73 12.52 30.92
C ASP A 174 -5.61 13.87 30.19
N HIS A 175 -5.89 13.89 28.88
CA HIS A 175 -5.80 15.12 28.09
C HIS A 175 -6.93 16.08 28.44
N HIS A 176 -6.66 17.40 28.37
CA HIS A 176 -7.62 18.43 28.77
C HIS A 176 -8.80 18.64 27.79
N LEU A 177 -8.72 18.08 26.58
CA LEU A 177 -9.80 18.16 25.59
C LEU A 177 -10.98 17.29 26.01
N ASP A 178 -12.18 17.88 25.99
CA ASP A 178 -13.42 17.19 26.36
C ASP A 178 -13.85 16.16 25.29
N ALA A 179 -14.01 14.90 25.71
CA ALA A 179 -14.42 13.80 24.85
C ALA A 179 -15.88 13.88 24.38
N HIS A 180 -16.73 14.62 25.08
CA HIS A 180 -18.19 14.64 24.84
C HIS A 180 -18.63 15.66 23.80
N ARG A 181 -17.73 16.49 23.33
CA ARG A 181 -17.99 17.49 22.29
C ARG A 181 -17.03 17.26 21.12
N GLY A 182 -17.59 17.22 19.91
CA GLY A 182 -16.72 17.23 18.74
C GLY A 182 -15.77 18.43 18.78
N ILE A 183 -14.60 18.29 18.19
CA ILE A 183 -13.52 19.25 18.34
C ILE A 183 -13.38 20.14 17.11
N TRP A 184 -13.36 21.45 17.32
CA TRP A 184 -13.01 22.39 16.26
C TRP A 184 -11.51 22.31 16.01
N PHE A 185 -11.11 22.14 14.75
CA PHE A 185 -9.69 21.95 14.42
C PHE A 185 -8.82 23.14 14.88
N ALA A 186 -9.36 24.34 14.92
CA ALA A 186 -8.70 25.55 15.45
C ALA A 186 -8.30 25.42 16.93
N ALA A 187 -9.02 24.62 17.74
CA ALA A 187 -8.68 24.38 19.15
C ALA A 187 -7.40 23.55 19.33
N LEU A 188 -6.91 22.92 18.26
CA LEU A 188 -5.71 22.10 18.26
C LEU A 188 -4.43 22.88 17.92
N ARG A 189 -4.50 24.19 17.74
CA ARG A 189 -3.41 25.06 17.29
C ARG A 189 -2.15 24.93 18.14
N ASP A 190 -2.30 24.85 19.45
CA ASP A 190 -1.19 24.83 20.41
C ASP A 190 -0.75 23.41 20.78
N GLU A 191 -1.40 22.40 20.18
CA GLU A 191 -1.14 21.02 20.49
C GLU A 191 0.10 20.48 19.76
N ARG A 192 0.74 19.48 20.39
CA ARG A 192 1.80 18.70 19.77
C ARG A 192 1.19 17.50 19.05
N PHE A 193 1.50 17.33 17.80
CA PHE A 193 1.02 16.19 17.01
C PHE A 193 2.06 15.07 16.96
N VAL A 194 1.58 13.84 17.03
CA VAL A 194 2.28 12.64 16.57
C VAL A 194 1.70 12.29 15.21
N SER A 195 2.51 12.21 14.16
CA SER A 195 2.00 12.04 12.81
C SER A 195 2.92 11.20 11.93
N PHE A 196 2.44 10.91 10.74
CA PHE A 196 3.28 10.38 9.66
C PHE A 196 4.25 11.45 9.13
N PRO A 197 5.35 11.03 8.49
CA PRO A 197 6.27 11.93 7.78
C PRO A 197 5.56 12.73 6.67
N PRO A 198 6.11 13.89 6.27
CA PRO A 198 5.62 14.66 5.13
C PRO A 198 5.51 13.82 3.86
N GLY A 199 4.51 14.12 3.02
CA GLY A 199 4.25 13.40 1.77
C GLY A 199 3.32 12.19 1.90
N THR A 200 3.06 11.70 3.12
CA THR A 200 2.10 10.59 3.34
C THR A 200 0.64 11.06 3.30
N GLY A 201 -0.30 10.13 3.07
CA GLY A 201 -1.72 10.44 2.95
C GLY A 201 -2.31 11.04 4.23
N LEU A 202 -2.04 10.43 5.40
CA LEU A 202 -2.54 10.91 6.69
C LEU A 202 -1.89 12.24 7.11
N ARG A 203 -0.61 12.45 6.81
CA ARG A 203 0.03 13.75 7.05
C ARG A 203 -0.62 14.85 6.20
N ARG A 204 -0.94 14.59 4.95
CA ARG A 204 -1.64 15.53 4.08
C ARG A 204 -3.05 15.85 4.60
N ILE A 205 -3.75 14.86 5.16
CA ILE A 205 -5.05 15.09 5.82
C ILE A 205 -4.88 16.08 6.99
N LEU A 206 -3.87 15.87 7.85
CA LEU A 206 -3.55 16.77 8.95
C LEU A 206 -3.26 18.20 8.46
N ASP A 207 -2.36 18.34 7.49
CA ASP A 207 -1.97 19.64 6.95
C ASP A 207 -3.15 20.35 6.27
N THR A 208 -4.01 19.59 5.54
CA THR A 208 -5.22 20.12 4.89
C THR A 208 -6.27 20.57 5.91
N ALA A 209 -6.44 19.84 7.01
CA ALA A 209 -7.40 20.19 8.06
C ALA A 209 -6.94 21.40 8.89
N ALA A 210 -5.64 21.60 9.04
CA ALA A 210 -5.07 22.74 9.75
C ALA A 210 -5.11 24.06 8.94
N ALA A 211 -5.03 23.97 7.61
CA ALA A 211 -4.95 25.14 6.74
C ALA A 211 -6.14 26.14 6.91
N PRO A 212 -7.42 25.71 6.94
CA PRO A 212 -8.54 26.62 7.18
C PRO A 212 -8.56 27.22 8.59
N ALA A 213 -7.89 26.57 9.55
CA ALA A 213 -7.75 27.04 10.92
C ALA A 213 -6.53 27.98 11.11
N ASP A 214 -5.82 28.31 10.03
CA ASP A 214 -4.68 29.22 9.97
C ASP A 214 -3.56 28.87 10.97
N PHE A 215 -3.13 27.58 10.99
CA PHE A 215 -1.93 27.15 11.71
C PHE A 215 -1.19 26.02 11.01
N VAL A 216 0.09 25.89 11.33
CA VAL A 216 0.94 24.77 10.89
C VAL A 216 1.07 23.80 12.07
N PRO A 217 0.68 22.53 11.91
CA PRO A 217 0.80 21.54 12.98
C PRO A 217 2.24 21.37 13.47
N ARG A 218 2.44 21.43 14.79
CA ARG A 218 3.72 21.15 15.41
C ARG A 218 3.87 19.63 15.60
N VAL A 219 4.74 19.00 14.80
CA VAL A 219 4.93 17.55 14.79
C VAL A 219 6.34 17.19 15.32
N PRO A 220 6.52 17.05 16.65
CA PRO A 220 7.81 16.64 17.22
C PRO A 220 8.09 15.14 17.10
N TYR A 221 7.08 14.32 16.84
CA TYR A 221 7.22 12.88 16.71
C TYR A 221 6.61 12.39 15.40
N GLU A 222 7.41 11.66 14.62
CA GLU A 222 6.97 11.06 13.35
C GLU A 222 7.17 9.54 13.39
N SER A 223 6.18 8.79 12.84
CA SER A 223 6.25 7.36 12.67
C SER A 223 5.51 6.95 11.38
N THR A 224 5.93 5.85 10.78
CA THR A 224 5.25 5.23 9.62
C THR A 224 4.27 4.13 10.04
N SER A 225 4.09 3.85 11.33
CA SER A 225 3.16 2.85 11.87
C SER A 225 2.03 3.50 12.67
N LEU A 226 0.79 3.18 12.32
CA LEU A 226 -0.42 3.62 13.02
C LEU A 226 -0.45 3.12 14.46
N THR A 227 -0.04 1.88 14.69
CA THR A 227 0.06 1.30 16.04
C THR A 227 1.03 2.10 16.91
N GLN A 228 2.22 2.44 16.38
CA GLN A 228 3.20 3.24 17.08
C GLN A 228 2.69 4.67 17.39
N ILE A 229 2.01 5.30 16.42
CA ILE A 229 1.40 6.62 16.60
C ILE A 229 0.39 6.59 17.75
N ARG A 230 -0.51 5.59 17.73
CA ARG A 230 -1.50 5.41 18.80
C ARG A 230 -0.84 5.18 20.17
N ASP A 231 0.20 4.36 20.23
CA ASP A 231 0.92 4.09 21.47
C ASP A 231 1.60 5.36 22.03
N LEU A 232 2.26 6.15 21.19
CA LEU A 232 2.86 7.43 21.60
C LEU A 232 1.81 8.39 22.18
N VAL A 233 0.64 8.48 21.53
CA VAL A 233 -0.49 9.29 22.02
C VAL A 233 -1.02 8.77 23.36
N SER A 234 -1.17 7.46 23.51
CA SER A 234 -1.64 6.85 24.77
C SER A 234 -0.71 7.11 25.96
N HIS A 235 0.55 7.49 25.69
CA HIS A 235 1.56 7.89 26.69
C HIS A 235 1.66 9.42 26.87
N GLY A 236 0.74 10.19 26.27
CA GLY A 236 0.67 11.65 26.44
C GLY A 236 1.73 12.46 25.69
N LEU A 237 2.37 11.88 24.66
CA LEU A 237 3.40 12.58 23.89
C LEU A 237 2.84 13.60 22.88
N GLY A 238 1.52 13.60 22.68
CA GLY A 238 0.79 14.51 21.82
C GLY A 238 -0.56 13.95 21.43
N ILE A 239 -1.15 14.51 20.39
CA ILE A 239 -2.42 14.08 19.78
C ILE A 239 -2.16 13.57 18.36
N ALA A 240 -3.07 12.81 17.77
CA ALA A 240 -2.91 12.34 16.39
C ALA A 240 -4.25 12.25 15.63
N LEU A 241 -4.17 12.35 14.29
CA LEU A 241 -5.26 11.98 13.38
C LEU A 241 -5.04 10.54 12.92
N VAL A 242 -6.02 9.69 13.20
CA VAL A 242 -5.99 8.27 12.82
C VAL A 242 -7.36 7.80 12.33
N PRO A 243 -7.45 6.70 11.55
CA PRO A 243 -8.71 6.03 11.28
C PRO A 243 -9.41 5.60 12.58
N THR A 244 -10.74 5.63 12.60
CA THR A 244 -11.53 5.20 13.76
C THR A 244 -11.19 3.77 14.20
N SER A 245 -10.90 2.87 13.28
CA SER A 245 -10.47 1.51 13.55
C SER A 245 -9.20 1.42 14.40
N VAL A 246 -8.25 2.34 14.16
CA VAL A 246 -7.02 2.44 14.95
C VAL A 246 -7.29 3.00 16.35
N ALA A 247 -8.19 3.98 16.46
CA ALA A 247 -8.59 4.55 17.75
C ALA A 247 -9.21 3.48 18.67
N THR A 248 -10.04 2.59 18.11
CA THR A 248 -10.74 1.51 18.84
C THR A 248 -9.94 0.21 18.97
N ALA A 249 -8.74 0.12 18.36
CA ALA A 249 -7.90 -1.06 18.44
C ALA A 249 -7.50 -1.40 19.89
N PRO A 250 -7.29 -2.67 20.22
CA PRO A 250 -6.82 -3.10 21.55
C PRO A 250 -5.50 -2.42 21.93
N GLY A 251 -5.33 -2.09 23.22
CA GLY A 251 -4.13 -1.47 23.76
C GLY A 251 -4.43 -0.52 24.91
N ARG A 252 -3.43 0.30 25.28
CA ARG A 252 -3.63 1.34 26.30
C ARG A 252 -4.73 2.31 25.83
N PRO A 253 -5.69 2.71 26.70
CA PRO A 253 -6.83 3.51 26.28
C PRO A 253 -6.41 4.89 25.75
N VAL A 254 -7.15 5.35 24.76
CA VAL A 254 -7.08 6.71 24.20
C VAL A 254 -8.49 7.29 24.15
N THR A 255 -8.60 8.60 24.20
CA THR A 255 -9.86 9.30 23.98
C THR A 255 -10.00 9.69 22.52
N THR A 256 -11.20 9.52 21.97
CA THR A 256 -11.48 9.77 20.55
C THR A 256 -12.38 10.99 20.39
N HIS A 257 -12.06 11.88 19.45
CA HIS A 257 -12.82 13.08 19.16
C HIS A 257 -13.10 13.16 17.66
N SER A 258 -14.37 13.34 17.29
CA SER A 258 -14.77 13.66 15.92
C SER A 258 -14.52 15.14 15.63
N VAL A 259 -14.10 15.45 14.41
CA VAL A 259 -13.80 16.84 13.99
C VAL A 259 -15.11 17.55 13.59
N HIS A 260 -15.28 18.79 14.05
CA HIS A 260 -16.40 19.66 13.71
C HIS A 260 -16.00 20.81 12.77
N PRO A 261 -16.95 21.35 11.96
CA PRO A 261 -18.35 20.93 11.83
C PRO A 261 -18.49 19.65 11.00
N ASP A 262 -17.54 19.36 10.12
CA ASP A 262 -17.59 18.25 9.18
C ASP A 262 -16.57 17.18 9.56
N PRO A 263 -17.01 15.95 9.86
CA PRO A 263 -16.11 14.84 10.10
C PRO A 263 -15.17 14.61 8.90
N ILE A 264 -13.90 14.40 9.20
CA ILE A 264 -12.91 14.12 8.16
C ILE A 264 -13.12 12.69 7.65
N GLN A 265 -13.42 12.55 6.36
CA GLN A 265 -13.67 11.26 5.73
C GLN A 265 -12.58 10.93 4.70
N ARG A 266 -12.15 9.66 4.66
CA ARG A 266 -11.39 9.15 3.53
C ARG A 266 -12.09 7.97 2.87
N ALA A 267 -12.02 7.89 1.55
CA ALA A 267 -12.53 6.77 0.79
C ALA A 267 -11.40 5.76 0.54
N ILE A 268 -11.67 4.50 0.80
CA ILE A 268 -10.80 3.38 0.46
C ILE A 268 -11.36 2.66 -0.76
N ALA A 269 -10.51 2.38 -1.70
CA ALA A 269 -10.87 1.71 -2.96
C ALA A 269 -9.86 0.63 -3.32
N LEU A 270 -10.33 -0.30 -4.15
CA LEU A 270 -9.49 -1.23 -4.89
C LEU A 270 -9.14 -0.58 -6.23
N THR A 271 -7.85 -0.37 -6.47
CA THR A 271 -7.34 0.26 -7.70
C THR A 271 -6.46 -0.71 -8.45
N HIS A 272 -6.54 -0.70 -9.77
CA HIS A 272 -5.66 -1.48 -10.65
C HIS A 272 -5.41 -0.73 -11.97
N ARG A 273 -4.40 -1.16 -12.73
CA ARG A 273 -4.18 -0.65 -14.09
C ARG A 273 -5.36 -1.02 -14.98
N ARG A 274 -5.74 -0.13 -15.88
CA ARG A 274 -6.75 -0.38 -16.89
C ARG A 274 -6.20 -1.23 -18.04
N ASP A 275 -4.97 -0.97 -18.44
CA ASP A 275 -4.27 -1.62 -19.53
C ASP A 275 -2.81 -1.94 -19.13
N PRO A 276 -2.30 -3.16 -19.39
CA PRO A 276 -3.02 -4.33 -19.90
C PRO A 276 -4.06 -4.87 -18.91
N PRO A 277 -5.02 -5.72 -19.36
CA PRO A 277 -5.96 -6.40 -18.47
C PRO A 277 -5.23 -7.15 -17.34
N LEU A 278 -5.89 -7.28 -16.19
CA LEU A 278 -5.33 -8.04 -15.08
C LEU A 278 -5.08 -9.50 -15.46
N PRO A 279 -3.97 -10.11 -15.00
CA PRO A 279 -3.76 -11.56 -15.09
C PRO A 279 -4.95 -12.32 -14.48
N PRO A 280 -5.26 -13.55 -14.94
CA PRO A 280 -6.45 -14.31 -14.50
C PRO A 280 -6.57 -14.47 -12.99
N ALA A 281 -5.46 -14.71 -12.28
CA ALA A 281 -5.44 -14.81 -10.83
C ALA A 281 -5.77 -13.48 -10.14
N ALA A 282 -5.20 -12.37 -10.62
CA ALA A 282 -5.48 -11.03 -10.11
C ALA A 282 -6.92 -10.60 -10.42
N GLN A 283 -7.45 -10.96 -11.59
CA GLN A 283 -8.85 -10.73 -11.97
C GLN A 283 -9.81 -11.47 -11.02
N ALA A 284 -9.57 -12.75 -10.74
CA ALA A 284 -10.38 -13.53 -9.82
C ALA A 284 -10.32 -12.98 -8.38
N CYS A 285 -9.15 -12.55 -7.93
CA CYS A 285 -8.96 -11.92 -6.64
C CYS A 285 -9.73 -10.58 -6.57
N ARG A 286 -9.61 -9.72 -7.58
CA ARG A 286 -10.37 -8.46 -7.67
C ARG A 286 -11.88 -8.70 -7.57
N GLU A 287 -12.41 -9.70 -8.29
CA GLU A 287 -13.84 -10.02 -8.28
C GLU A 287 -14.33 -10.49 -6.92
N LEU A 288 -13.52 -11.27 -6.21
CA LEU A 288 -13.84 -11.71 -4.84
C LEU A 288 -13.80 -10.51 -3.88
N LEU A 289 -12.72 -9.71 -3.90
CA LEU A 289 -12.58 -8.56 -3.02
C LEU A 289 -13.69 -7.52 -3.23
N GLN A 290 -14.12 -7.30 -4.48
CA GLN A 290 -15.22 -6.39 -4.82
C GLN A 290 -16.56 -6.82 -4.22
N ARG A 291 -16.79 -8.12 -4.09
CA ARG A 291 -18.04 -8.69 -3.56
C ARG A 291 -17.96 -8.99 -2.06
N TRP A 292 -16.78 -8.81 -1.46
CA TRP A 292 -16.58 -9.10 -0.04
C TRP A 292 -17.37 -8.12 0.81
N PRO A 293 -18.16 -8.61 1.80
CA PRO A 293 -18.94 -7.72 2.64
C PRO A 293 -18.02 -6.84 3.49
N THR A 294 -18.27 -5.53 3.46
CA THR A 294 -17.71 -4.62 4.46
C THR A 294 -18.63 -4.67 5.68
N ALA A 295 -18.09 -5.00 6.84
CA ALA A 295 -18.84 -4.90 8.09
C ALA A 295 -19.31 -3.46 8.24
N GLN A 296 -20.61 -3.21 8.35
CA GLN A 296 -21.09 -1.87 8.72
C GLN A 296 -20.54 -1.54 10.11
N PRO A 297 -19.93 -0.36 10.33
CA PRO A 297 -19.59 0.05 11.68
C PRO A 297 -20.85 -0.01 12.51
N ALA A 298 -20.80 -0.71 13.66
CA ALA A 298 -21.89 -0.73 14.61
C ALA A 298 -22.17 0.73 14.99
N HIS A 299 -23.27 1.29 14.51
CA HIS A 299 -23.81 2.53 15.04
C HIS A 299 -24.12 2.24 16.51
N THR A 300 -23.26 2.69 17.40
CA THR A 300 -23.57 2.80 18.82
C THR A 300 -24.70 3.81 18.91
N ASN A 301 -25.94 3.30 18.88
CA ASN A 301 -27.10 4.07 19.32
C ASN A 301 -26.85 4.41 20.79
N SER A 302 -26.38 5.62 21.05
CA SER A 302 -26.46 6.23 22.37
C SER A 302 -27.83 6.87 22.50
N ASP A 303 -28.84 6.01 22.61
CA ASP A 303 -30.10 6.39 23.22
C ASP A 303 -30.04 5.88 24.68
N VAL A 304 -29.75 6.77 25.60
CA VAL A 304 -30.42 7.01 26.90
C VAL A 304 -29.87 8.31 27.52
#